data_f94cee6c4ddfce23366f330a762a4b28
#
_entry.id   f94cee6c4ddfce23366f330a762a4b28
#
_cell.length_a   1.000
_cell.length_b   1.000
_cell.length_c   1.000
_cell.angle_alpha   90.00
_cell.angle_beta   90.00
_cell.angle_gamma   90.00
#
_symmetry.space_group_name_H-M   'P 1'
#
loop_
_entity.id
_entity.type
_entity.pdbx_description
1 polymer ?
#
loop_
_entity_poly.entity_id
_entity_poly.type
_entity_poly.pdbx_seq_one_letter_code
_entity_poly.pdbx_strand_id
1 'polypeptide(L)'
;VPEVMLCTKTGNFPIDAVSGGISSIIDITWQLYMFADTSESFVALIDEPENHLHPELQKNFLGNLIKAFPKVQFIVATHNPFMISAVRDSNVYVLNYNELNKVFSTKLDYVNRAGTSNAILREVLGIDTSIPFWAEEHLKDTIKKYLSKDFTQENLDNLRREMEEIGLADF
;
A
#
# COMPACT_ATOMS: atom_id res chain seq x y z
N VAL A 1 -8.19 20.58 33.59
CA VAL A 1 -7.56 19.29 33.23
C VAL A 1 -6.31 19.65 32.45
N PRO A 2 -5.14 19.09 32.75
CA PRO A 2 -3.94 19.34 31.96
C PRO A 2 -4.16 18.79 30.53
N GLU A 3 -3.97 19.64 29.53
CA GLU A 3 -4.06 19.26 28.12
C GLU A 3 -2.67 18.91 27.61
N VAL A 4 -2.57 17.83 26.83
CA VAL A 4 -1.33 17.46 26.13
C VAL A 4 -1.31 18.21 24.81
N MET A 5 -0.23 18.97 24.59
CA MET A 5 -0.07 19.80 23.39
C MET A 5 1.01 19.23 22.49
N LEU A 6 0.72 19.11 21.20
CA LEU A 6 1.70 18.83 20.16
C LEU A 6 2.34 20.14 19.70
N CYS A 7 3.63 20.32 19.99
CA CYS A 7 4.39 21.50 19.57
C CYS A 7 5.03 21.26 18.19
N THR A 8 4.66 22.07 17.22
CA THR A 8 5.17 21.97 15.85
C THR A 8 5.80 23.31 15.39
N LYS A 9 6.49 23.29 14.26
CA LYS A 9 7.02 24.51 13.65
C LYS A 9 5.94 25.51 13.22
N THR A 10 4.71 25.05 13.02
CA THR A 10 3.58 25.87 12.56
C THR A 10 2.65 26.29 13.69
N GLY A 11 2.85 25.80 14.92
CA GLY A 11 2.05 26.14 16.08
C GLY A 11 1.90 24.97 17.07
N ASN A 12 1.18 25.25 18.14
CA ASN A 12 0.85 24.26 19.18
C ASN A 12 -0.61 23.85 19.01
N PHE A 13 -0.86 22.55 18.99
CA PHE A 13 -2.19 21.98 18.80
C PHE A 13 -2.52 21.01 19.94
N PRO A 14 -3.73 21.02 20.50
CA PRO A 14 -4.18 19.95 21.38
C PRO A 14 -4.06 18.59 20.70
N ILE A 15 -3.63 17.57 21.44
CA ILE A 15 -3.39 16.23 20.86
C ILE A 15 -4.66 15.58 20.31
N ASP A 16 -5.82 15.96 20.82
CA ASP A 16 -7.14 15.52 20.37
C ASP A 16 -7.64 16.25 19.10
N ALA A 17 -6.98 17.37 18.73
CA ALA A 17 -7.30 18.16 17.55
C ALA A 17 -6.38 17.89 16.35
N VAL A 18 -5.48 16.92 16.45
CA VAL A 18 -4.58 16.55 15.34
C VAL A 18 -5.30 15.69 14.28
N SER A 19 -4.71 15.62 13.07
CA SER A 19 -5.27 14.75 12.02
C SER A 19 -5.22 13.27 12.42
N GLY A 20 -6.14 12.45 11.88
CA GLY A 20 -6.20 11.02 12.16
C GLY A 20 -4.87 10.29 11.93
N GLY A 21 -4.10 10.67 10.89
CA GLY A 21 -2.77 10.09 10.65
C GLY A 21 -1.75 10.42 11.75
N ILE A 22 -1.73 11.66 12.25
CA ILE A 22 -0.85 12.03 13.35
C ILE A 22 -1.28 11.31 14.63
N SER A 23 -2.59 11.23 14.91
CA SER A 23 -3.13 10.48 16.05
C SER A 23 -2.69 9.01 15.99
N SER A 24 -2.84 8.34 14.84
CA SER A 24 -2.41 6.95 14.67
C SER A 24 -0.92 6.74 14.95
N ILE A 25 -0.06 7.65 14.47
CA ILE A 25 1.39 7.59 14.75
C ILE A 25 1.65 7.71 16.26
N ILE A 26 1.00 8.67 16.92
CA ILE A 26 1.17 8.91 18.35
C ILE A 26 0.69 7.68 19.13
N ASP A 27 -0.47 7.14 18.81
CA ASP A 27 -1.08 6.00 19.51
C ASP A 27 -0.19 4.74 19.40
N ILE A 28 0.27 4.40 18.19
CA ILE A 28 1.17 3.26 17.99
C ILE A 28 2.49 3.48 18.73
N THR A 29 3.10 4.66 18.57
CA THR A 29 4.39 4.96 19.18
C THR A 29 4.30 4.97 20.71
N TRP A 30 3.22 5.51 21.26
CA TRP A 30 2.97 5.54 22.70
C TRP A 30 2.81 4.13 23.28
N GLN A 31 2.02 3.28 22.64
CA GLN A 31 1.86 1.89 23.07
C GLN A 31 3.19 1.14 23.06
N LEU A 32 3.95 1.26 21.96
CA LEU A 32 5.29 0.64 21.87
C LEU A 32 6.23 1.15 22.96
N TYR A 33 6.24 2.46 23.23
CA TYR A 33 7.06 3.08 24.25
C TYR A 33 6.74 2.53 25.65
N MET A 34 5.46 2.43 26.01
CA MET A 34 5.01 1.91 27.30
C MET A 34 5.46 0.47 27.53
N PHE A 35 5.47 -0.37 26.49
CA PHE A 35 5.99 -1.74 26.58
C PHE A 35 7.51 -1.79 26.56
N ALA A 36 8.18 -0.94 25.78
CA ALA A 36 9.63 -0.89 25.68
C ALA A 36 10.31 -0.45 26.97
N ASP A 37 9.65 0.40 27.76
CA ASP A 37 10.16 0.86 29.07
C ASP A 37 10.20 -0.28 30.12
N THR A 38 9.33 -1.27 29.98
CA THR A 38 9.17 -2.37 30.96
C THR A 38 9.78 -3.70 30.51
N SER A 39 10.16 -3.84 29.23
CA SER A 39 10.56 -5.10 28.62
C SER A 39 11.89 -5.00 27.90
N GLU A 40 12.74 -6.05 28.01
CA GLU A 40 14.00 -6.11 27.26
C GLU A 40 13.78 -6.32 25.74
N SER A 41 12.79 -7.13 25.38
CA SER A 41 12.36 -7.36 24.00
C SER A 41 10.92 -7.88 23.99
N PHE A 42 10.16 -7.58 22.93
CA PHE A 42 8.81 -8.10 22.73
C PHE A 42 8.44 -8.16 21.25
N VAL A 43 7.32 -8.81 20.96
CA VAL A 43 6.73 -8.87 19.61
C VAL A 43 5.55 -7.92 19.54
N ALA A 44 5.57 -7.02 18.56
CA ALA A 44 4.45 -6.12 18.27
C ALA A 44 3.69 -6.64 17.05
N LEU A 45 2.40 -6.91 17.23
CA LEU A 45 1.46 -7.26 16.17
C LEU A 45 0.68 -6.01 15.80
N ILE A 46 0.76 -5.57 14.54
CA ILE A 46 0.09 -4.35 14.08
C ILE A 46 -0.68 -4.67 12.80
N ASP A 47 -1.97 -4.35 12.82
CA ASP A 47 -2.85 -4.48 11.67
C ASP A 47 -3.05 -3.12 11.01
N GLU A 48 -2.80 -3.01 9.70
CA GLU A 48 -2.96 -1.83 8.87
C GLU A 48 -2.38 -0.53 9.52
N PRO A 49 -1.08 -0.50 9.92
CA PRO A 49 -0.51 0.67 10.62
C PRO A 49 -0.47 1.94 9.77
N GLU A 50 -0.66 1.82 8.47
CA GLU A 50 -0.73 2.91 7.52
C GLU A 50 -2.08 3.62 7.44
N ASN A 51 -3.10 3.12 8.12
CA ASN A 51 -4.42 3.71 8.09
C ASN A 51 -4.37 5.19 8.50
N HIS A 52 -5.04 6.02 7.69
CA HIS A 52 -5.07 7.48 7.81
C HIS A 52 -3.74 8.21 7.53
N LEU A 53 -2.65 7.51 7.22
CA LEU A 53 -1.38 8.14 6.89
C LEU A 53 -1.38 8.64 5.43
N HIS A 54 -0.81 9.83 5.23
CA HIS A 54 -0.49 10.31 3.88
C HIS A 54 0.53 9.35 3.22
N PRO A 55 0.43 9.07 1.89
CA PRO A 55 1.30 8.13 1.19
C PRO A 55 2.81 8.34 1.40
N GLU A 56 3.25 9.59 1.55
CA GLU A 56 4.64 9.91 1.84
C GLU A 56 5.09 9.41 3.23
N LEU A 57 4.19 9.49 4.23
CA LEU A 57 4.46 8.95 5.56
C LEU A 57 4.45 7.42 5.55
N GLN A 58 3.56 6.80 4.79
CA GLN A 58 3.46 5.33 4.67
C GLN A 58 4.80 4.70 4.23
N LYS A 59 5.52 5.33 3.29
CA LYS A 59 6.82 4.85 2.79
C LYS A 59 7.89 4.71 3.88
N ASN A 60 7.87 5.58 4.89
CA ASN A 60 8.94 5.68 5.89
C ASN A 60 8.52 5.20 7.27
N PHE A 61 7.23 5.00 7.50
CA PHE A 61 6.68 4.77 8.83
C PHE A 61 7.27 3.53 9.51
N LEU A 62 7.16 2.37 8.86
CA LEU A 62 7.66 1.10 9.41
C LEU A 62 9.17 1.13 9.62
N GLY A 63 9.93 1.68 8.66
CA GLY A 63 11.38 1.84 8.80
C GLY A 63 11.77 2.74 9.98
N ASN A 64 11.00 3.78 10.26
CA ASN A 64 11.20 4.67 11.40
C ASN A 64 10.84 3.98 12.74
N LEU A 65 9.76 3.19 12.78
CA LEU A 65 9.40 2.40 13.98
C LEU A 65 10.52 1.40 14.35
N ILE A 66 11.04 0.66 13.37
CA ILE A 66 12.12 -0.30 13.59
C ILE A 66 13.38 0.39 14.13
N LYS A 67 13.72 1.58 13.61
CA LYS A 67 14.86 2.36 14.12
C LYS A 67 14.63 2.88 15.53
N ALA A 68 13.41 3.31 15.85
CA ALA A 68 13.06 3.83 17.16
C ALA A 68 13.00 2.72 18.23
N PHE A 69 12.60 1.50 17.83
CA PHE A 69 12.41 0.36 18.73
C PHE A 69 13.23 -0.86 18.26
N PRO A 70 14.56 -0.83 18.32
CA PRO A 70 15.42 -1.86 17.70
C PRO A 70 15.37 -3.23 18.39
N LYS A 71 14.77 -3.31 19.57
CA LYS A 71 14.59 -4.57 20.33
C LYS A 71 13.21 -5.19 20.09
N VAL A 72 12.35 -4.55 19.31
CA VAL A 72 10.99 -5.04 19.02
C VAL A 72 11.00 -5.82 17.73
N GLN A 73 10.41 -7.01 17.75
CA GLN A 73 10.07 -7.76 16.55
C GLN A 73 8.69 -7.32 16.06
N PHE A 74 8.63 -6.74 14.88
CA PHE A 74 7.36 -6.33 14.28
C PHE A 74 6.78 -7.44 13.41
N ILE A 75 5.49 -7.73 13.58
CA ILE A 75 4.68 -8.53 12.67
C ILE A 75 3.53 -7.62 12.22
N VAL A 76 3.49 -7.31 10.94
CA VAL A 76 2.57 -6.32 10.37
C VAL A 76 1.68 -7.01 9.34
N ALA A 77 0.36 -6.85 9.46
CA ALA A 77 -0.58 -7.16 8.41
C ALA A 77 -0.88 -5.88 7.63
N THR A 78 -0.83 -5.94 6.31
CA THR A 78 -1.08 -4.78 5.44
C THR A 78 -1.43 -5.22 4.02
N HIS A 79 -2.21 -4.42 3.33
CA HIS A 79 -2.44 -4.52 1.89
C HIS A 79 -1.79 -3.36 1.11
N ASN A 80 -0.95 -2.54 1.76
CA ASN A 80 -0.36 -1.35 1.18
C ASN A 80 1.01 -1.64 0.54
N PRO A 81 1.20 -1.39 -0.78
CA PRO A 81 2.45 -1.66 -1.47
C PRO A 81 3.64 -0.85 -0.93
N PHE A 82 3.41 0.33 -0.36
CA PHE A 82 4.46 1.13 0.26
C PHE A 82 4.97 0.48 1.55
N MET A 83 4.09 -0.14 2.35
CA MET A 83 4.47 -0.86 3.56
C MET A 83 5.25 -2.14 3.22
N ILE A 84 4.80 -2.88 2.20
CA ILE A 84 5.47 -4.11 1.73
C ILE A 84 6.91 -3.83 1.31
N SER A 85 7.16 -2.69 0.65
CA SER A 85 8.49 -2.30 0.17
C SER A 85 9.32 -1.48 1.17
N ALA A 86 8.75 -1.06 2.31
CA ALA A 86 9.39 -0.12 3.24
C ALA A 86 10.66 -0.66 3.92
N VAL A 87 10.77 -1.97 4.09
CA VAL A 87 11.88 -2.60 4.84
C VAL A 87 12.53 -3.69 4.00
N ARG A 88 13.79 -3.45 3.64
CA ARG A 88 14.55 -4.32 2.73
C ARG A 88 14.70 -5.76 3.24
N ASP A 89 15.07 -5.92 4.50
CA ASP A 89 15.45 -7.23 5.07
C ASP A 89 14.28 -7.92 5.84
N SER A 90 13.03 -7.53 5.53
CA SER A 90 11.84 -8.15 6.11
C SER A 90 11.48 -9.46 5.41
N ASN A 91 10.81 -10.36 6.12
CA ASN A 91 10.13 -11.49 5.51
C ASN A 91 8.70 -11.08 5.17
N VAL A 92 8.30 -11.23 3.91
CA VAL A 92 6.94 -10.94 3.44
C VAL A 92 6.26 -12.24 3.07
N TYR A 93 5.03 -12.42 3.54
CA TYR A 93 4.18 -13.57 3.25
C TYR A 93 2.87 -13.09 2.65
N VAL A 94 2.55 -13.57 1.47
CA VAL A 94 1.26 -13.33 0.81
C VAL A 94 0.28 -14.39 1.26
N LEU A 95 -0.90 -13.97 1.71
CA LEU A 95 -1.97 -14.86 2.13
C LEU A 95 -2.98 -15.01 0.98
N ASN A 96 -3.22 -16.24 0.56
CA ASN A 96 -4.16 -16.56 -0.51
C ASN A 96 -5.14 -17.65 -0.07
N TYR A 97 -6.25 -17.83 -0.80
CA TYR A 97 -7.17 -18.93 -0.64
C TYR A 97 -6.86 -20.04 -1.67
N ASN A 98 -6.85 -21.27 -1.23
CA ASN A 98 -6.79 -22.42 -2.13
C ASN A 98 -8.19 -22.80 -2.65
N GLU A 99 -8.26 -23.81 -3.53
CA GLU A 99 -9.52 -24.32 -4.11
C GLU A 99 -10.54 -24.80 -3.06
N LEU A 100 -10.08 -25.10 -1.84
CA LEU A 100 -10.92 -25.52 -0.71
C LEU A 100 -11.29 -24.35 0.23
N ASN A 101 -11.09 -23.11 -0.21
CA ASN A 101 -11.30 -21.88 0.59
C ASN A 101 -10.51 -21.87 1.92
N LYS A 102 -9.36 -22.52 1.96
CA LYS A 102 -8.43 -22.44 3.10
C LYS A 102 -7.31 -21.47 2.81
N VAL A 103 -6.98 -20.66 3.81
CA VAL A 103 -5.86 -19.72 3.71
C VAL A 103 -4.55 -20.50 3.69
N PHE A 104 -3.66 -20.15 2.76
CA PHE A 104 -2.27 -20.57 2.75
C PHE A 104 -1.36 -19.35 2.54
N SER A 105 -0.11 -19.48 2.96
CA SER A 105 0.88 -18.41 2.83
C SER A 105 1.98 -18.81 1.85
N THR A 106 2.40 -17.84 1.05
CA THR A 106 3.57 -17.96 0.16
C THR A 106 4.58 -16.88 0.52
N LYS A 107 5.82 -17.28 0.78
CA LYS A 107 6.90 -16.32 1.04
C LYS A 107 7.27 -15.61 -0.25
N LEU A 108 7.27 -14.29 -0.23
CA LEU A 108 7.68 -13.45 -1.35
C LEU A 108 9.20 -13.45 -1.48
N ASP A 109 9.70 -13.62 -2.70
CA ASP A 109 11.13 -13.48 -2.99
C ASP A 109 11.60 -12.02 -2.99
N TYR A 110 12.91 -11.82 -3.01
CA TYR A 110 13.51 -10.48 -2.93
C TYR A 110 13.27 -9.66 -4.20
N VAL A 111 13.20 -10.30 -5.37
CA VAL A 111 13.04 -9.63 -6.67
C VAL A 111 11.68 -8.95 -6.75
N ASN A 112 10.62 -9.65 -6.34
CA ASN A 112 9.25 -9.11 -6.38
C ASN A 112 9.04 -7.96 -5.38
N ARG A 113 9.80 -7.91 -4.28
CA ARG A 113 9.71 -6.81 -3.31
C ARG A 113 10.35 -5.51 -3.78
N ALA A 114 11.36 -5.59 -4.65
CA ALA A 114 12.05 -4.41 -5.20
C ALA A 114 11.29 -3.75 -6.36
N GLY A 115 10.14 -4.32 -6.75
CA GLY A 115 9.30 -3.80 -7.82
C GLY A 115 8.68 -2.44 -7.52
N THR A 116 8.16 -1.80 -8.54
CA THR A 116 7.34 -0.58 -8.38
C THR A 116 6.07 -0.89 -7.60
N SER A 117 5.43 0.13 -7.01
CA SER A 117 4.14 -0.05 -6.32
C SER A 117 3.10 -0.76 -7.21
N ASN A 118 3.08 -0.48 -8.51
CA ASN A 118 2.19 -1.15 -9.47
C ASN A 118 2.54 -2.63 -9.67
N ALA A 119 3.83 -2.99 -9.73
CA ALA A 119 4.24 -4.38 -9.79
C ALA A 119 3.83 -5.15 -8.53
N ILE A 120 3.99 -4.55 -7.36
CA ILE A 120 3.55 -5.13 -6.08
C ILE A 120 2.02 -5.31 -6.06
N LEU A 121 1.25 -4.31 -6.50
CA LEU A 121 -0.21 -4.39 -6.58
C LEU A 121 -0.66 -5.55 -7.47
N ARG A 122 -0.05 -5.70 -8.65
CA ARG A 122 -0.40 -6.74 -9.62
C ARG A 122 0.07 -8.13 -9.18
N GLU A 123 1.36 -8.28 -8.88
CA GLU A 123 1.98 -9.59 -8.71
C GLU A 123 1.84 -10.14 -7.30
N VAL A 124 1.78 -9.25 -6.29
CA VAL A 124 1.73 -9.64 -4.88
C VAL A 124 0.30 -9.61 -4.35
N LEU A 125 -0.42 -8.52 -4.61
CA LEU A 125 -1.77 -8.32 -4.09
C LEU A 125 -2.87 -8.82 -5.05
N GLY A 126 -2.49 -9.28 -6.26
CA GLY A 126 -3.46 -9.81 -7.25
C GLY A 126 -4.43 -8.75 -7.78
N ILE A 127 -4.06 -7.47 -7.69
CA ILE A 127 -4.88 -6.37 -8.18
C ILE A 127 -4.47 -6.06 -9.61
N ASP A 128 -5.28 -6.48 -10.55
CA ASP A 128 -4.95 -6.47 -11.99
C ASP A 128 -4.96 -5.08 -12.65
N THR A 129 -5.47 -4.03 -12.01
CA THR A 129 -5.70 -2.77 -12.70
C THR A 129 -4.94 -1.60 -12.10
N SER A 130 -4.03 -1.06 -12.90
CA SER A 130 -3.50 0.31 -12.75
C SER A 130 -4.40 1.38 -13.38
N ILE A 131 -5.51 0.99 -14.02
CA ILE A 131 -6.47 1.89 -14.70
C ILE A 131 -7.81 1.90 -13.96
N PRO A 132 -8.55 3.01 -13.96
CA PRO A 132 -9.88 3.08 -13.37
C PRO A 132 -10.85 2.07 -13.99
N PHE A 133 -11.77 1.53 -13.19
CA PHE A 133 -12.74 0.53 -13.63
C PHE A 133 -13.55 0.96 -14.88
N TRP A 134 -13.95 2.23 -14.95
CA TRP A 134 -14.66 2.79 -16.12
C TRP A 134 -13.81 2.73 -17.40
N ALA A 135 -12.48 2.93 -17.27
CA ALA A 135 -11.56 2.88 -18.40
C ALA A 135 -11.33 1.42 -18.85
N GLU A 136 -11.30 0.48 -17.89
CA GLU A 136 -11.23 -0.96 -18.19
C GLU A 136 -12.48 -1.46 -18.94
N GLU A 137 -13.69 -1.05 -18.52
CA GLU A 137 -14.93 -1.37 -19.25
C GLU A 137 -14.91 -0.78 -20.65
N HIS A 138 -14.55 0.49 -20.78
CA HIS A 138 -14.47 1.15 -22.08
C HIS A 138 -13.44 0.48 -23.00
N LEU A 139 -12.28 0.10 -22.47
CA LEU A 139 -11.26 -0.66 -23.18
C LEU A 139 -11.80 -2.00 -23.69
N LYS A 140 -12.50 -2.77 -22.84
CA LYS A 140 -13.10 -4.06 -23.22
C LYS A 140 -14.12 -3.90 -24.34
N ASP A 141 -14.96 -2.88 -24.27
CA ASP A 141 -15.99 -2.61 -25.28
C ASP A 141 -15.36 -2.13 -26.60
N THR A 142 -14.35 -1.28 -26.52
CA THR A 142 -13.58 -0.81 -27.68
C THR A 142 -12.89 -1.98 -28.37
N ILE A 143 -12.20 -2.84 -27.63
CA ILE A 143 -11.54 -4.03 -28.19
C ILE A 143 -12.58 -4.94 -28.86
N LYS A 144 -13.72 -5.24 -28.22
CA LYS A 144 -14.78 -6.06 -28.80
C LYS A 144 -15.33 -5.47 -30.13
N LYS A 145 -15.51 -4.15 -30.18
CA LYS A 145 -15.94 -3.41 -31.34
C LYS A 145 -15.01 -3.60 -32.55
N TYR A 146 -13.68 -3.61 -32.27
CA TYR A 146 -12.68 -3.74 -33.34
C TYR A 146 -12.31 -5.19 -33.66
N LEU A 147 -12.43 -6.13 -32.75
CA LEU A 147 -12.27 -7.57 -33.00
C LEU A 147 -13.30 -8.13 -34.00
N SER A 148 -14.44 -7.48 -34.11
CA SER A 148 -15.48 -7.84 -35.10
C SER A 148 -15.30 -7.23 -36.50
N LYS A 149 -14.25 -6.41 -36.69
CA LYS A 149 -13.92 -5.73 -37.94
C LYS A 149 -12.72 -6.34 -38.62
N ASP A 150 -12.60 -6.14 -39.95
CA ASP A 150 -11.40 -6.54 -40.67
C ASP A 150 -10.16 -5.77 -40.20
N PHE A 151 -9.02 -6.45 -40.13
CA PHE A 151 -7.72 -5.85 -39.77
C PHE A 151 -7.17 -4.99 -40.91
N THR A 152 -7.70 -3.77 -41.05
CA THR A 152 -7.23 -2.75 -41.99
C THR A 152 -6.47 -1.68 -41.28
N GLN A 153 -5.53 -0.97 -41.98
CA GLN A 153 -4.77 0.13 -41.39
C GLN A 153 -5.71 1.21 -40.82
N GLU A 154 -6.81 1.51 -41.54
CA GLU A 154 -7.81 2.49 -41.11
C GLU A 154 -8.47 2.10 -39.78
N ASN A 155 -8.83 0.82 -39.60
CA ASN A 155 -9.40 0.34 -38.33
C ASN A 155 -8.42 0.39 -37.19
N LEU A 156 -7.12 0.13 -37.43
CA LEU A 156 -6.05 0.27 -36.41
C LEU A 156 -5.84 1.73 -36.02
N ASP A 157 -5.82 2.65 -36.98
CA ASP A 157 -5.67 4.08 -36.71
C ASP A 157 -6.87 4.65 -35.93
N ASN A 158 -8.08 4.18 -36.23
CA ASN A 158 -9.29 4.55 -35.49
C ASN A 158 -9.27 3.99 -34.06
N LEU A 159 -8.86 2.73 -33.85
CA LEU A 159 -8.68 2.14 -32.53
C LEU A 159 -7.67 2.95 -31.70
N ARG A 160 -6.52 3.28 -32.30
CA ARG A 160 -5.48 4.06 -31.62
C ARG A 160 -6.01 5.43 -31.18
N ARG A 161 -6.77 6.11 -32.03
CA ARG A 161 -7.38 7.40 -31.71
C ARG A 161 -8.39 7.29 -30.57
N GLU A 162 -9.27 6.28 -30.58
CA GLU A 162 -10.22 6.04 -29.48
C GLU A 162 -9.47 5.74 -28.15
N MET A 163 -8.33 5.04 -28.20
CA MET A 163 -7.48 4.79 -27.02
C MET A 163 -6.79 6.08 -26.51
N GLU A 164 -6.32 6.93 -27.42
CA GLU A 164 -5.73 8.23 -27.08
C GLU A 164 -6.74 9.17 -26.41
N GLU A 165 -7.99 9.20 -26.89
CA GLU A 165 -9.06 10.04 -26.33
C GLU A 165 -9.38 9.72 -24.85
N ILE A 166 -9.21 8.46 -24.44
CA ILE A 166 -9.42 8.02 -23.06
C ILE A 166 -8.11 7.99 -22.22
N GLY A 167 -7.01 8.46 -22.80
CA GLY A 167 -5.72 8.52 -22.10
C GLY A 167 -5.01 7.19 -21.92
N LEU A 168 -5.30 6.20 -22.76
CA LEU A 168 -4.72 4.85 -22.73
C LEU A 168 -3.76 4.59 -23.93
N ALA A 169 -3.19 5.64 -24.49
CA ALA A 169 -2.29 5.52 -25.66
C ALA A 169 -0.97 4.77 -25.37
N ASP A 170 -0.54 4.76 -24.11
CA ASP A 170 0.73 4.17 -23.67
C ASP A 170 0.57 2.77 -23.01
N PHE A 171 -0.61 2.16 -23.13
CA PHE A 171 -0.92 0.84 -22.59
C PHE A 171 -0.91 -0.27 -23.64
#